data_eeda9bb4e09426689de03887aca9d7d3
#
_entry.id   eeda9bb4e09426689de03887aca9d7d3
#
_cell.length_a   1.000
_cell.length_b   1.000
_cell.length_c   1.000
_cell.angle_alpha   90.00
_cell.angle_beta   90.00
_cell.angle_gamma   90.00
#
_symmetry.space_group_name_H-M   'P 1'
#
loop_
_entity.id
_entity.type
_entity.pdbx_description
1 polymer ?
#
loop_
_entity_poly.entity_id
_entity_poly.type
_entity_poly.pdbx_seq_one_letter_code
_entity_poly.pdbx_strand_id
1 'polypeptide(L)'
;MIQDSYKLTASEALDAFASGRLSSVELVKSCIGQIKATDDRIKAWAFLDGNVALAQAEECDRIRKAGLATGALHGIPVGLKDIIDTAKMPTQCGTPIFSGRRTDHVARLVERLREAGAIILGKTVTTELAFVHANETRNPHNPDHSPGGSSSGSAAAVAAFHVPLAVGTQTNGSVIRPASFCGTFGFKPTRGVISRSGVLQTSVSLDQVGCFGRSLADVALLTDVLGCYDQYDTVSLARPRPNMLTGAQAEAPVTPEFAWFDLPFNDRLSTDARDGIEAVLEILGPQVTRMQPADTLADLVTVQARIHEYEIAQHQAEVFDQNWDQISDILK
;
A
#
# COMPACT_ATOMS: atom_id res chain seq x y z
N MET A 1 -27.68 -1.84 -12.49
CA MET A 1 -26.68 -1.44 -11.46
C MET A 1 -26.08 -2.68 -10.82
N ILE A 2 -24.78 -2.75 -10.66
CA ILE A 2 -24.12 -3.84 -9.94
C ILE A 2 -24.35 -3.61 -8.45
N GLN A 3 -25.06 -4.52 -7.80
CA GLN A 3 -25.25 -4.49 -6.35
C GLN A 3 -23.89 -4.74 -5.68
N ASP A 4 -23.59 -4.03 -4.59
CA ASP A 4 -22.31 -4.14 -3.85
C ASP A 4 -21.07 -3.92 -4.72
N SER A 5 -21.08 -2.94 -5.62
CA SER A 5 -19.95 -2.68 -6.52
C SER A 5 -18.62 -2.38 -5.79
N TYR A 6 -18.64 -2.02 -4.49
CA TYR A 6 -17.47 -1.89 -3.64
C TYR A 6 -16.67 -3.20 -3.50
N LYS A 7 -17.29 -4.36 -3.76
CA LYS A 7 -16.61 -5.67 -3.71
C LYS A 7 -15.78 -5.98 -4.95
N LEU A 8 -15.98 -5.27 -6.04
CA LEU A 8 -15.23 -5.49 -7.28
C LEU A 8 -13.74 -5.20 -7.07
N THR A 9 -12.89 -6.02 -7.67
CA THR A 9 -11.48 -5.69 -7.87
C THR A 9 -11.35 -4.49 -8.82
N ALA A 10 -10.19 -3.88 -8.90
CA ALA A 10 -9.97 -2.77 -9.84
C ALA A 10 -10.16 -3.23 -11.29
N SER A 11 -9.67 -4.41 -11.63
CA SER A 11 -9.79 -5.00 -12.96
C SER A 11 -11.24 -5.24 -13.34
N GLU A 12 -12.03 -5.85 -12.45
CA GLU A 12 -13.48 -6.08 -12.67
C GLU A 12 -14.25 -4.77 -12.80
N ALA A 13 -13.89 -3.74 -12.03
CA ALA A 13 -14.53 -2.43 -12.14
C ALA A 13 -14.21 -1.75 -13.48
N LEU A 14 -12.96 -1.84 -13.96
CA LEU A 14 -12.57 -1.34 -15.29
C LEU A 14 -13.35 -2.04 -16.41
N ASP A 15 -13.52 -3.36 -16.36
CA ASP A 15 -14.33 -4.12 -17.31
C ASP A 15 -15.82 -3.72 -17.24
N ALA A 16 -16.33 -3.45 -16.05
CA ALA A 16 -17.70 -2.98 -15.87
C ALA A 16 -17.89 -1.55 -16.43
N PHE A 17 -16.87 -0.67 -16.29
CA PHE A 17 -16.87 0.66 -16.92
C PHE A 17 -16.83 0.56 -18.44
N ALA A 18 -15.96 -0.29 -19.00
CA ALA A 18 -15.82 -0.47 -20.45
C ALA A 18 -17.11 -1.00 -21.10
N SER A 19 -17.82 -1.87 -20.40
CA SER A 19 -19.10 -2.43 -20.87
C SER A 19 -20.32 -1.56 -20.52
N GLY A 20 -20.13 -0.40 -19.88
CA GLY A 20 -21.23 0.50 -19.49
C GLY A 20 -22.15 -0.03 -18.38
N ARG A 21 -21.77 -1.12 -17.69
CA ARG A 21 -22.53 -1.73 -16.60
C ARG A 21 -22.38 -1.01 -15.27
N LEU A 22 -21.35 -0.15 -15.14
CA LEU A 22 -21.02 0.61 -13.94
C LEU A 22 -20.47 1.97 -14.35
N SER A 23 -20.74 3.00 -13.56
CA SER A 23 -20.10 4.32 -13.64
C SER A 23 -19.11 4.53 -12.51
N SER A 24 -18.18 5.47 -12.69
CA SER A 24 -17.24 5.86 -11.63
C SER A 24 -17.97 6.42 -10.41
N VAL A 25 -19.03 7.20 -10.65
CA VAL A 25 -19.89 7.74 -9.57
C VAL A 25 -20.55 6.63 -8.76
N GLU A 26 -21.08 5.60 -9.40
CA GLU A 26 -21.69 4.46 -8.70
C GLU A 26 -20.68 3.71 -7.86
N LEU A 27 -19.48 3.45 -8.38
CA LEU A 27 -18.41 2.78 -7.64
C LEU A 27 -17.98 3.60 -6.42
N VAL A 28 -17.70 4.90 -6.60
CA VAL A 28 -17.25 5.77 -5.50
C VAL A 28 -18.35 5.92 -4.44
N LYS A 29 -19.61 6.06 -4.82
CA LYS A 29 -20.74 6.07 -3.88
C LYS A 29 -20.83 4.76 -3.08
N SER A 30 -20.65 3.63 -3.73
CA SER A 30 -20.66 2.31 -3.11
C SER A 30 -19.52 2.17 -2.10
N CYS A 31 -18.29 2.59 -2.46
CA CYS A 31 -17.13 2.61 -1.56
C CYS A 31 -17.36 3.53 -0.35
N ILE A 32 -17.85 4.75 -0.55
CA ILE A 32 -18.16 5.69 0.54
C ILE A 32 -19.25 5.11 1.46
N GLY A 33 -20.25 4.44 0.91
CA GLY A 33 -21.29 3.74 1.69
C GLY A 33 -20.69 2.67 2.59
N GLN A 34 -19.78 1.85 2.06
CA GLN A 34 -19.08 0.81 2.80
C GLN A 34 -18.17 1.40 3.90
N ILE A 35 -17.45 2.49 3.62
CA ILE A 35 -16.65 3.22 4.61
C ILE A 35 -17.55 3.69 5.76
N LYS A 36 -18.65 4.38 5.46
CA LYS A 36 -19.60 4.87 6.49
C LYS A 36 -20.19 3.76 7.34
N ALA A 37 -20.35 2.57 6.78
CA ALA A 37 -20.93 1.43 7.50
C ALA A 37 -19.92 0.73 8.42
N THR A 38 -18.61 0.84 8.17
CA THR A 38 -17.63 -0.03 8.83
C THR A 38 -16.42 0.69 9.43
N ASP A 39 -16.08 1.92 8.98
CA ASP A 39 -14.83 2.56 9.39
C ASP A 39 -14.82 3.06 10.83
N ASP A 40 -15.96 3.28 11.45
CA ASP A 40 -16.05 3.56 12.89
C ASP A 40 -15.38 2.47 13.74
N ARG A 41 -15.46 1.22 13.25
CA ARG A 41 -14.84 0.05 13.88
C ARG A 41 -13.41 -0.20 13.41
N ILE A 42 -13.11 0.07 12.13
CA ILE A 42 -11.85 -0.30 11.48
C ILE A 42 -10.80 0.81 11.63
N LYS A 43 -11.20 2.07 11.56
CA LYS A 43 -10.32 3.25 11.66
C LYS A 43 -9.19 3.23 10.60
N ALA A 44 -9.55 2.97 9.34
CA ALA A 44 -8.57 2.90 8.26
C ALA A 44 -8.18 4.27 7.69
N TRP A 45 -9.00 5.31 7.91
CA TRP A 45 -8.83 6.61 7.25
C TRP A 45 -8.37 7.70 8.22
N ALA A 46 -7.23 8.32 7.90
CA ALA A 46 -6.73 9.53 8.57
C ALA A 46 -7.42 10.80 8.02
N PHE A 47 -7.80 10.77 6.74
CA PHE A 47 -8.54 11.83 6.09
C PHE A 47 -9.35 11.28 4.92
N LEU A 48 -10.59 11.73 4.79
CA LEU A 48 -11.50 11.35 3.72
C LEU A 48 -12.30 12.57 3.26
N ASP A 49 -12.37 12.80 1.94
CA ASP A 49 -13.24 13.82 1.35
C ASP A 49 -14.10 13.20 0.25
N GLY A 50 -15.25 12.69 0.66
CA GLY A 50 -16.20 12.04 -0.24
C GLY A 50 -16.78 12.97 -1.30
N ASN A 51 -16.91 14.28 -1.02
CA ASN A 51 -17.45 15.24 -1.99
C ASN A 51 -16.45 15.49 -3.12
N VAL A 52 -15.18 15.70 -2.78
CA VAL A 52 -14.10 15.84 -3.77
C VAL A 52 -13.95 14.57 -4.60
N ALA A 53 -14.03 13.40 -3.97
CA ALA A 53 -13.97 12.12 -4.68
C ALA A 53 -15.13 11.94 -5.66
N LEU A 54 -16.36 12.32 -5.28
CA LEU A 54 -17.52 12.27 -6.16
C LEU A 54 -17.40 13.23 -7.34
N ALA A 55 -16.91 14.46 -7.12
CA ALA A 55 -16.67 15.40 -8.21
C ALA A 55 -15.63 14.86 -9.22
N GLN A 56 -14.58 14.21 -8.74
CA GLN A 56 -13.60 13.52 -9.62
C GLN A 56 -14.28 12.36 -10.40
N ALA A 57 -15.17 11.61 -9.76
CA ALA A 57 -15.89 10.51 -10.40
C ALA A 57 -16.84 11.01 -11.50
N GLU A 58 -17.54 12.11 -11.26
CA GLU A 58 -18.41 12.77 -12.25
C GLU A 58 -17.61 13.21 -13.48
N GLU A 59 -16.44 13.79 -13.27
CA GLU A 59 -15.55 14.20 -14.36
C GLU A 59 -15.01 12.97 -15.15
N CYS A 60 -14.65 11.89 -14.46
CA CYS A 60 -14.28 10.63 -15.12
C CYS A 60 -15.40 10.10 -16.00
N ASP A 61 -16.64 10.10 -15.51
CA ASP A 61 -17.79 9.63 -16.29
C ASP A 61 -18.09 10.57 -17.46
N ARG A 62 -17.90 11.88 -17.31
CA ARG A 62 -18.04 12.86 -18.40
C ARG A 62 -17.00 12.61 -19.51
N ILE A 63 -15.75 12.40 -19.15
CA ILE A 63 -14.65 12.10 -20.09
C ILE A 63 -14.96 10.83 -20.87
N ARG A 64 -15.36 9.76 -20.16
CA ARG A 64 -15.69 8.47 -20.78
C ARG A 64 -16.89 8.57 -21.73
N LYS A 65 -17.96 9.26 -21.32
CA LYS A 65 -19.14 9.49 -22.16
C LYS A 65 -18.85 10.31 -23.40
N ALA A 66 -17.88 11.21 -23.31
CA ALA A 66 -17.43 12.00 -24.46
C ALA A 66 -16.53 11.22 -25.43
N GLY A 67 -16.19 9.97 -25.14
CA GLY A 67 -15.30 9.13 -25.95
C GLY A 67 -13.86 9.61 -25.97
N LEU A 68 -13.44 10.41 -24.99
CA LEU A 68 -12.07 10.92 -24.87
C LEU A 68 -11.14 9.81 -24.35
N ALA A 69 -9.84 9.96 -24.62
CA ALA A 69 -8.83 9.03 -24.14
C ALA A 69 -8.83 8.95 -22.60
N THR A 70 -8.76 7.74 -22.08
CA THR A 70 -8.75 7.45 -20.64
C THR A 70 -7.45 6.76 -20.25
N GLY A 71 -6.99 7.01 -19.01
CA GLY A 71 -5.84 6.31 -18.44
C GLY A 71 -6.20 4.93 -17.88
N ALA A 72 -5.18 4.15 -17.54
CA ALA A 72 -5.31 2.76 -17.12
C ALA A 72 -6.09 2.53 -15.81
N LEU A 73 -6.21 3.57 -14.95
CA LEU A 73 -6.98 3.51 -13.70
C LEU A 73 -8.18 4.48 -13.72
N HIS A 74 -8.65 4.84 -14.90
CA HIS A 74 -9.67 5.88 -15.06
C HIS A 74 -10.98 5.57 -14.32
N GLY A 75 -11.24 6.38 -13.27
CA GLY A 75 -12.42 6.23 -12.42
C GLY A 75 -12.29 5.27 -11.25
N ILE A 76 -11.11 4.68 -11.03
CA ILE A 76 -10.85 3.77 -9.90
C ILE A 76 -10.47 4.58 -8.64
N PRO A 77 -11.18 4.39 -7.51
CA PRO A 77 -10.81 5.01 -6.24
C PRO A 77 -9.59 4.35 -5.61
N VAL A 78 -8.66 5.17 -5.10
CA VAL A 78 -7.39 4.75 -4.50
C VAL A 78 -7.19 5.43 -3.14
N GLY A 79 -6.77 4.67 -2.13
CA GLY A 79 -6.31 5.17 -0.83
C GLY A 79 -4.81 5.41 -0.81
N LEU A 80 -4.37 6.50 -0.17
CA LEU A 80 -2.95 6.84 -0.04
C LEU A 80 -2.51 6.83 1.42
N LYS A 81 -1.44 6.10 1.74
CA LYS A 81 -0.84 6.15 3.08
C LYS A 81 -0.51 7.58 3.49
N ASP A 82 -0.80 7.94 4.73
CA ASP A 82 -0.72 9.31 5.24
C ASP A 82 0.72 9.82 5.50
N ILE A 83 1.67 9.34 4.71
CA ILE A 83 3.02 9.89 4.58
C ILE A 83 3.32 10.34 3.15
N ILE A 84 2.32 10.26 2.26
CA ILE A 84 2.44 10.60 0.84
C ILE A 84 1.83 11.99 0.65
N ASP A 85 2.64 12.94 0.23
CA ASP A 85 2.23 14.33 0.07
C ASP A 85 1.23 14.52 -1.09
N THR A 86 0.18 15.28 -0.79
CA THR A 86 -0.85 15.70 -1.75
C THR A 86 -1.17 17.17 -1.52
N ALA A 87 -1.25 17.99 -2.57
CA ALA A 87 -1.45 19.44 -2.40
C ALA A 87 -2.79 19.82 -1.74
N LYS A 88 -3.81 18.95 -1.77
CA LYS A 88 -5.17 19.29 -1.31
C LYS A 88 -5.61 18.60 -0.03
N MET A 89 -4.92 17.56 0.41
CA MET A 89 -5.26 16.79 1.61
C MET A 89 -4.16 16.94 2.64
N PRO A 90 -4.46 16.86 3.95
CA PRO A 90 -3.42 16.84 4.97
C PRO A 90 -2.54 15.62 4.84
N THR A 91 -1.27 15.73 5.26
CA THR A 91 -0.31 14.63 5.39
C THR A 91 0.28 14.70 6.78
N GLN A 92 -0.25 13.89 7.70
CA GLN A 92 -0.03 14.04 9.14
C GLN A 92 0.95 12.99 9.70
N CYS A 93 1.39 12.04 8.86
CA CYS A 93 2.42 11.06 9.17
C CYS A 93 2.16 10.21 10.43
N GLY A 94 0.89 10.07 10.83
CA GLY A 94 0.48 9.29 12.01
C GLY A 94 0.94 9.86 13.35
N THR A 95 1.30 11.13 13.41
CA THR A 95 1.80 11.80 14.62
C THR A 95 1.07 13.13 14.88
N PRO A 96 0.84 13.51 16.16
CA PRO A 96 0.27 14.81 16.49
C PRO A 96 1.14 15.99 16.06
N ILE A 97 2.45 15.80 15.91
CA ILE A 97 3.41 16.82 15.46
C ILE A 97 3.00 17.45 14.13
N PHE A 98 2.48 16.63 13.21
CA PHE A 98 2.05 17.08 11.88
C PHE A 98 0.52 17.21 11.75
N SER A 99 -0.20 17.34 12.86
CA SER A 99 -1.66 17.49 12.83
C SER A 99 -2.07 18.67 11.92
N GLY A 100 -2.91 18.39 10.93
CA GLY A 100 -3.38 19.37 9.95
C GLY A 100 -2.34 19.86 8.94
N ARG A 101 -1.11 19.32 8.94
CA ARG A 101 -0.05 19.70 8.00
C ARG A 101 -0.53 19.54 6.56
N ARG A 102 -0.42 20.61 5.78
CA ARG A 102 -0.66 20.64 4.34
C ARG A 102 0.60 21.13 3.63
N THR A 103 0.81 20.66 2.42
CA THR A 103 1.95 21.03 1.58
C THR A 103 1.47 21.36 0.17
N ASP A 104 2.19 22.22 -0.53
CA ASP A 104 1.98 22.50 -1.95
C ASP A 104 2.67 21.44 -2.83
N HIS A 105 3.52 20.61 -2.23
CA HIS A 105 4.14 19.50 -2.94
C HIS A 105 3.15 18.39 -3.22
N VAL A 106 3.31 17.78 -4.39
CA VAL A 106 2.60 16.56 -4.81
C VAL A 106 3.63 15.47 -5.02
N ALA A 107 3.47 14.35 -4.36
CA ALA A 107 4.35 13.21 -4.58
C ALA A 107 4.26 12.73 -6.04
N ARG A 108 5.39 12.36 -6.63
CA ARG A 108 5.44 11.92 -8.03
C ARG A 108 4.46 10.77 -8.33
N LEU A 109 4.30 9.84 -7.41
CA LEU A 109 3.34 8.74 -7.53
C LEU A 109 1.87 9.24 -7.59
N VAL A 110 1.54 10.36 -6.93
CA VAL A 110 0.19 10.96 -6.97
C VAL A 110 -0.07 11.61 -8.33
N GLU A 111 0.94 12.25 -8.93
CA GLU A 111 0.84 12.74 -10.31
C GLU A 111 0.57 11.59 -11.27
N ARG A 112 1.30 10.47 -11.14
CA ARG A 112 1.10 9.26 -11.95
C ARG A 112 -0.31 8.70 -11.83
N LEU A 113 -0.86 8.63 -10.62
CA LEU A 113 -2.25 8.21 -10.39
C LEU A 113 -3.24 9.12 -11.09
N ARG A 114 -3.05 10.45 -10.96
CA ARG A 114 -3.93 11.45 -11.64
C ARG A 114 -3.83 11.35 -13.16
N GLU A 115 -2.62 11.20 -13.72
CA GLU A 115 -2.40 10.98 -15.15
C GLU A 115 -3.10 9.72 -15.65
N ALA A 116 -3.17 8.67 -14.81
CA ALA A 116 -3.88 7.44 -15.11
C ALA A 116 -5.41 7.53 -14.89
N GLY A 117 -5.92 8.69 -14.44
CA GLY A 117 -7.33 8.94 -14.19
C GLY A 117 -7.87 8.32 -12.89
N ALA A 118 -6.99 7.92 -11.96
CA ALA A 118 -7.40 7.41 -10.66
C ALA A 118 -8.03 8.52 -9.80
N ILE A 119 -8.99 8.14 -8.96
CA ILE A 119 -9.66 9.03 -8.00
C ILE A 119 -8.99 8.86 -6.65
N ILE A 120 -8.35 9.93 -6.14
CA ILE A 120 -7.77 9.90 -4.80
C ILE A 120 -8.90 10.08 -3.79
N LEU A 121 -9.26 8.99 -3.09
CA LEU A 121 -10.38 8.99 -2.16
C LEU A 121 -10.02 9.65 -0.83
N GLY A 122 -8.80 9.43 -0.34
CA GLY A 122 -8.35 9.95 0.94
C GLY A 122 -6.97 9.45 1.36
N LYS A 123 -6.64 9.74 2.63
CA LYS A 123 -5.39 9.36 3.29
C LYS A 123 -5.66 8.24 4.28
N THR A 124 -4.95 7.14 4.14
CA THR A 124 -5.09 5.97 5.02
C THR A 124 -4.11 6.05 6.19
N VAL A 125 -4.54 5.59 7.36
CA VAL A 125 -3.73 5.63 8.59
C VAL A 125 -2.39 4.93 8.40
N THR A 126 -1.35 5.50 8.98
CA THR A 126 -0.01 4.92 9.14
C THR A 126 0.34 4.82 10.61
N THR A 127 1.30 4.01 10.99
CA THR A 127 1.96 4.10 12.30
C THR A 127 2.73 5.41 12.42
N GLU A 128 3.05 5.84 13.63
CA GLU A 128 3.77 7.09 13.88
C GLU A 128 5.06 7.16 13.05
N LEU A 129 5.21 8.22 12.24
CA LEU A 129 6.31 8.44 11.29
C LEU A 129 6.67 7.20 10.45
N ALA A 130 5.66 6.36 10.16
CA ALA A 130 5.83 5.07 9.47
C ALA A 130 6.78 4.08 10.19
N PHE A 131 7.05 4.26 11.47
CA PHE A 131 7.89 3.39 12.29
C PHE A 131 7.06 2.31 13.01
N VAL A 132 7.24 2.08 14.31
CA VAL A 132 6.62 0.92 14.99
C VAL A 132 5.45 1.25 15.90
N HIS A 133 5.28 2.51 16.32
CA HIS A 133 4.16 2.89 17.20
C HIS A 133 2.83 2.85 16.45
N ALA A 134 1.94 1.96 16.86
CA ALA A 134 0.65 1.73 16.21
C ALA A 134 -0.35 2.87 16.49
N ASN A 135 -1.17 3.18 15.49
CA ASN A 135 -2.35 4.02 15.60
C ASN A 135 -3.62 3.16 15.80
N GLU A 136 -4.80 3.79 15.70
CA GLU A 136 -6.09 3.20 16.06
C GLU A 136 -6.62 2.12 15.10
N THR A 137 -6.02 1.95 13.92
CA THR A 137 -6.52 1.02 12.91
C THR A 137 -6.63 -0.41 13.44
N ARG A 138 -7.76 -1.06 13.17
CA ARG A 138 -8.07 -2.42 13.57
C ARG A 138 -8.08 -3.36 12.37
N ASN A 139 -7.81 -4.64 12.64
CA ASN A 139 -7.91 -5.67 11.62
C ASN A 139 -9.38 -5.87 11.22
N PRO A 140 -9.74 -5.79 9.92
CA PRO A 140 -11.13 -5.95 9.47
C PRO A 140 -11.75 -7.31 9.79
N HIS A 141 -10.94 -8.36 9.85
CA HIS A 141 -11.41 -9.73 10.17
C HIS A 141 -11.67 -9.92 11.66
N ASN A 142 -10.81 -9.33 12.51
CA ASN A 142 -10.98 -9.36 13.95
C ASN A 142 -10.41 -8.06 14.56
N PRO A 143 -11.29 -7.15 15.06
CA PRO A 143 -10.85 -5.87 15.63
C PRO A 143 -9.95 -5.96 16.86
N ASP A 144 -9.89 -7.11 17.52
CA ASP A 144 -9.00 -7.34 18.66
C ASP A 144 -7.55 -7.62 18.22
N HIS A 145 -7.33 -7.81 16.94
CA HIS A 145 -6.01 -8.04 16.35
C HIS A 145 -5.49 -6.81 15.58
N SER A 146 -4.16 -6.72 15.50
CA SER A 146 -3.48 -5.72 14.71
C SER A 146 -3.73 -5.94 13.20
N PRO A 147 -3.91 -4.88 12.39
CA PRO A 147 -3.89 -4.98 10.93
C PRO A 147 -2.46 -5.12 10.38
N GLY A 148 -1.44 -5.16 11.26
CA GLY A 148 -0.05 -4.95 10.87
C GLY A 148 0.24 -3.48 10.60
N GLY A 149 1.48 -3.19 10.18
CA GLY A 149 1.95 -1.83 9.89
C GLY A 149 3.30 -1.84 9.15
N SER A 150 3.78 -0.68 8.79
CA SER A 150 3.25 0.67 9.08
C SER A 150 2.12 1.14 8.15
N SER A 151 1.84 0.49 7.01
CA SER A 151 0.72 0.82 6.11
C SER A 151 -0.60 0.18 6.59
N SER A 152 -0.92 0.36 7.89
CA SER A 152 -2.06 -0.27 8.57
C SER A 152 -3.39 0.05 7.89
N GLY A 153 -3.70 1.33 7.69
CA GLY A 153 -4.93 1.78 7.06
C GLY A 153 -5.04 1.38 5.60
N SER A 154 -3.92 1.33 4.85
CA SER A 154 -3.95 0.94 3.43
C SER A 154 -4.38 -0.52 3.25
N ALA A 155 -3.81 -1.45 4.03
CA ALA A 155 -4.21 -2.85 4.00
C ALA A 155 -5.64 -3.05 4.52
N ALA A 156 -5.98 -2.41 5.66
CA ALA A 156 -7.30 -2.50 6.25
C ALA A 156 -8.41 -1.96 5.32
N ALA A 157 -8.17 -0.83 4.63
CA ALA A 157 -9.14 -0.25 3.70
C ALA A 157 -9.42 -1.17 2.51
N VAL A 158 -8.38 -1.84 1.97
CA VAL A 158 -8.56 -2.81 0.87
C VAL A 158 -9.28 -4.06 1.36
N ALA A 159 -8.91 -4.60 2.51
CA ALA A 159 -9.54 -5.78 3.11
C ALA A 159 -11.02 -5.56 3.49
N ALA A 160 -11.35 -4.35 3.96
CA ALA A 160 -12.71 -3.96 4.32
C ALA A 160 -13.56 -3.52 3.11
N PHE A 161 -13.04 -3.63 1.91
CA PHE A 161 -13.71 -3.20 0.68
C PHE A 161 -14.03 -1.70 0.61
N HIS A 162 -13.27 -0.87 1.31
CA HIS A 162 -13.40 0.58 1.25
C HIS A 162 -12.92 1.14 -0.09
N VAL A 163 -11.88 0.53 -0.65
CA VAL A 163 -11.32 0.82 -1.98
C VAL A 163 -10.79 -0.46 -2.62
N PRO A 164 -10.76 -0.55 -3.95
CA PRO A 164 -10.12 -1.69 -4.63
C PRO A 164 -8.58 -1.64 -4.52
N LEU A 165 -8.00 -0.46 -4.48
CA LEU A 165 -6.54 -0.23 -4.49
C LEU A 165 -6.10 0.72 -3.39
N ALA A 166 -4.91 0.50 -2.84
CA ALA A 166 -4.25 1.48 -1.99
C ALA A 166 -2.73 1.48 -2.20
N VAL A 167 -2.09 2.60 -1.86
CA VAL A 167 -0.64 2.76 -1.90
C VAL A 167 -0.10 2.86 -0.48
N GLY A 168 1.01 2.18 -0.22
CA GLY A 168 1.76 2.27 1.02
C GLY A 168 3.25 2.29 0.79
N THR A 169 4.01 2.10 1.86
CA THR A 169 5.48 2.06 1.82
C THR A 169 6.02 0.93 2.65
N GLN A 170 7.24 0.51 2.36
CA GLN A 170 7.95 -0.52 3.12
C GLN A 170 9.41 -0.17 3.28
N THR A 171 9.87 -0.24 4.53
CA THR A 171 11.27 -0.18 4.91
C THR A 171 11.77 -1.58 5.28
N ASN A 172 11.03 -2.28 6.14
CA ASN A 172 11.34 -3.68 6.51
C ASN A 172 10.24 -4.70 6.16
N GLY A 173 8.97 -4.37 6.36
CA GLY A 173 7.86 -5.28 6.14
C GLY A 173 6.51 -4.56 5.93
N SER A 174 6.52 -3.22 5.84
CA SER A 174 5.33 -2.38 5.98
C SER A 174 4.35 -2.39 4.80
N VAL A 175 4.56 -3.22 3.78
CA VAL A 175 3.58 -3.58 2.74
C VAL A 175 3.16 -5.03 2.91
N ILE A 176 4.12 -5.95 2.87
CA ILE A 176 3.80 -7.39 2.88
C ILE A 176 3.23 -7.86 4.22
N ARG A 177 3.70 -7.30 5.36
CA ARG A 177 3.19 -7.64 6.69
C ARG A 177 1.72 -7.26 6.87
N PRO A 178 1.28 -5.98 6.69
CA PRO A 178 -0.13 -5.64 6.82
C PRO A 178 -1.00 -6.30 5.75
N ALA A 179 -0.49 -6.56 4.55
CA ALA A 179 -1.21 -7.33 3.53
C ALA A 179 -1.50 -8.75 4.01
N SER A 180 -0.50 -9.44 4.58
CA SER A 180 -0.66 -10.79 5.16
C SER A 180 -1.66 -10.78 6.33
N PHE A 181 -1.57 -9.81 7.24
CA PHE A 181 -2.45 -9.71 8.41
C PHE A 181 -3.91 -9.43 8.04
N CYS A 182 -4.13 -8.67 6.97
CA CYS A 182 -5.47 -8.30 6.49
C CYS A 182 -5.99 -9.20 5.35
N GLY A 183 -5.23 -10.20 4.89
CA GLY A 183 -5.67 -11.11 3.83
C GLY A 183 -5.82 -10.43 2.47
N THR A 184 -4.93 -9.48 2.13
CA THR A 184 -4.91 -8.79 0.84
C THR A 184 -3.62 -9.08 0.08
N PHE A 185 -3.58 -8.76 -1.22
CA PHE A 185 -2.33 -8.77 -1.96
C PHE A 185 -1.54 -7.50 -1.64
N GLY A 186 -0.28 -7.67 -1.20
CA GLY A 186 0.69 -6.60 -1.04
C GLY A 186 1.88 -6.85 -1.94
N PHE A 187 2.26 -5.87 -2.75
CA PHE A 187 3.40 -5.98 -3.64
C PHE A 187 4.38 -4.84 -3.44
N LYS A 188 5.62 -5.20 -3.13
CA LYS A 188 6.75 -4.28 -3.05
C LYS A 188 7.66 -4.54 -4.25
N PRO A 189 7.65 -3.67 -5.27
CA PRO A 189 8.51 -3.82 -6.44
C PRO A 189 10.00 -3.66 -6.07
N THR A 190 10.86 -3.92 -7.01
CA THR A 190 12.29 -3.63 -6.90
C THR A 190 12.51 -2.16 -6.56
N ARG A 191 13.49 -1.87 -5.70
CA ARG A 191 13.87 -0.52 -5.29
C ARG A 191 14.15 0.37 -6.51
N GLY A 192 13.58 1.59 -6.49
CA GLY A 192 13.71 2.57 -7.57
C GLY A 192 12.75 2.38 -8.76
N VAL A 193 11.85 1.39 -8.72
CA VAL A 193 10.78 1.23 -9.74
C VAL A 193 9.70 2.29 -9.57
N ILE A 194 9.27 2.56 -8.33
CA ILE A 194 8.32 3.63 -8.01
C ILE A 194 9.07 4.73 -7.26
N SER A 195 8.89 5.97 -7.69
CA SER A 195 9.51 7.14 -7.06
C SER A 195 9.02 7.36 -5.63
N ARG A 196 9.96 7.77 -4.75
CA ARG A 196 9.71 8.17 -3.37
C ARG A 196 9.65 9.69 -3.19
N SER A 197 9.77 10.48 -4.26
CA SER A 197 9.68 11.95 -4.18
C SER A 197 8.32 12.37 -3.64
N GLY A 198 8.34 13.20 -2.59
CA GLY A 198 7.13 13.64 -1.88
C GLY A 198 6.54 12.59 -0.92
N VAL A 199 7.35 11.61 -0.52
CA VAL A 199 7.00 10.61 0.51
C VAL A 199 7.94 10.81 1.70
N LEU A 200 7.40 10.78 2.92
CA LEU A 200 8.23 10.83 4.14
C LEU A 200 9.28 9.72 4.07
N GLN A 201 10.55 10.07 4.24
CA GLN A 201 11.65 9.12 4.30
C GLN A 201 11.99 8.78 5.75
N THR A 202 12.11 7.48 6.02
CA THR A 202 12.65 6.94 7.27
C THR A 202 14.03 6.34 7.05
N SER A 203 14.28 5.79 5.86
CA SER A 203 15.57 5.19 5.50
C SER A 203 15.84 5.38 4.01
N VAL A 204 16.93 6.07 3.67
CA VAL A 204 17.35 6.23 2.26
C VAL A 204 17.65 4.89 1.62
N SER A 205 18.29 3.98 2.38
CA SER A 205 18.74 2.69 1.88
C SER A 205 17.60 1.68 1.70
N LEU A 206 16.56 1.74 2.55
CA LEU A 206 15.57 0.65 2.68
C LEU A 206 14.19 1.03 2.17
N ASP A 207 13.81 2.33 2.17
CA ASP A 207 12.45 2.76 1.84
C ASP A 207 12.06 2.49 0.40
N GLN A 208 10.84 2.00 0.24
CA GLN A 208 10.22 1.75 -1.05
C GLN A 208 8.72 1.97 -0.98
N VAL A 209 8.12 2.33 -2.11
CA VAL A 209 6.67 2.38 -2.29
C VAL A 209 6.16 1.01 -2.71
N GLY A 210 4.97 0.64 -2.26
CA GLY A 210 4.30 -0.60 -2.66
C GLY A 210 2.79 -0.44 -2.77
N CYS A 211 2.18 -1.47 -3.32
CA CYS A 211 0.79 -1.51 -3.76
C CYS A 211 -0.01 -2.52 -2.95
N PHE A 212 -1.29 -2.20 -2.72
CA PHE A 212 -2.29 -3.10 -2.15
C PHE A 212 -3.46 -3.26 -3.10
N GLY A 213 -3.99 -4.47 -3.21
CA GLY A 213 -5.15 -4.80 -4.01
C GLY A 213 -5.79 -6.10 -3.56
N ARG A 214 -6.89 -6.48 -4.19
CA ARG A 214 -7.58 -7.74 -3.90
C ARG A 214 -7.27 -8.87 -4.87
N SER A 215 -6.47 -8.59 -5.90
CA SER A 215 -5.97 -9.59 -6.84
C SER A 215 -4.52 -9.32 -7.24
N LEU A 216 -3.84 -10.33 -7.76
CA LEU A 216 -2.51 -10.17 -8.33
C LEU A 216 -2.51 -9.17 -9.51
N ALA A 217 -3.54 -9.23 -10.35
CA ALA A 217 -3.70 -8.30 -11.48
C ALA A 217 -3.84 -6.85 -11.01
N ASP A 218 -4.55 -6.59 -9.91
CA ASP A 218 -4.74 -5.26 -9.35
C ASP A 218 -3.41 -4.63 -8.90
N VAL A 219 -2.61 -5.36 -8.13
CA VAL A 219 -1.31 -4.85 -7.65
C VAL A 219 -0.30 -4.70 -8.78
N ALA A 220 -0.36 -5.57 -9.78
CA ALA A 220 0.45 -5.48 -10.99
C ALA A 220 0.10 -4.23 -11.82
N LEU A 221 -1.19 -4.01 -12.10
CA LEU A 221 -1.70 -2.83 -12.81
C LEU A 221 -1.31 -1.54 -12.09
N LEU A 222 -1.52 -1.49 -10.78
CA LEU A 222 -1.15 -0.31 -9.97
C LEU A 222 0.36 -0.06 -10.04
N THR A 223 1.19 -1.11 -10.01
CA THR A 223 2.64 -0.99 -10.12
C THR A 223 3.07 -0.46 -11.49
N ASP A 224 2.46 -0.94 -12.58
CA ASP A 224 2.74 -0.45 -13.93
C ASP A 224 2.40 1.03 -14.08
N VAL A 225 1.30 1.49 -13.47
CA VAL A 225 0.90 2.90 -13.47
C VAL A 225 1.89 3.76 -12.69
N LEU A 226 2.33 3.31 -11.51
CA LEU A 226 3.21 4.07 -10.63
C LEU A 226 4.67 4.04 -11.06
N GLY A 227 5.09 2.99 -11.76
CA GLY A 227 6.47 2.81 -12.22
C GLY A 227 6.91 3.92 -13.17
N CYS A 228 7.92 4.70 -12.78
CA CYS A 228 8.50 5.76 -13.62
C CYS A 228 9.91 6.09 -13.19
N TYR A 229 10.70 6.64 -14.12
CA TYR A 229 11.92 7.34 -13.76
C TYR A 229 11.59 8.70 -13.17
N ASP A 230 12.29 9.05 -12.09
CA ASP A 230 12.21 10.36 -11.45
C ASP A 230 13.63 10.84 -11.11
N GLN A 231 14.04 11.94 -11.73
CA GLN A 231 15.37 12.53 -11.50
C GLN A 231 15.58 13.08 -10.08
N TYR A 232 14.49 13.31 -9.35
CA TYR A 232 14.53 13.83 -7.97
C TYR A 232 14.60 12.73 -6.91
N ASP A 233 14.37 11.46 -7.29
CA ASP A 233 14.60 10.33 -6.40
C ASP A 233 15.93 9.67 -6.71
N THR A 234 16.90 9.79 -5.81
CA THR A 234 18.27 9.31 -5.99
C THR A 234 18.41 7.81 -6.24
N VAL A 235 17.37 7.02 -5.91
CA VAL A 235 17.37 5.57 -6.17
C VAL A 235 16.61 5.20 -7.43
N SER A 236 15.95 6.15 -8.07
CA SER A 236 15.25 5.91 -9.34
C SER A 236 16.24 5.68 -10.47
N LEU A 237 16.02 4.64 -11.25
CA LEU A 237 16.89 4.28 -12.37
C LEU A 237 16.15 4.45 -13.69
N ALA A 238 16.82 5.10 -14.67
CA ALA A 238 16.33 5.22 -16.03
C ALA A 238 16.41 3.86 -16.73
N ARG A 239 15.33 3.09 -16.64
CA ARG A 239 15.17 1.78 -17.29
C ARG A 239 13.77 1.65 -17.88
N PRO A 240 13.54 0.70 -18.81
CA PRO A 240 12.21 0.39 -19.31
C PRO A 240 11.22 0.17 -18.15
N ARG A 241 10.00 0.64 -18.34
CA ARG A 241 8.92 0.40 -17.37
C ARG A 241 8.65 -1.09 -17.27
N PRO A 242 8.35 -1.60 -16.07
CA PRO A 242 7.90 -2.97 -15.91
C PRO A 242 6.57 -3.18 -16.66
N ASN A 243 6.34 -4.39 -17.11
CA ASN A 243 5.04 -4.83 -17.64
C ASN A 243 4.50 -5.93 -16.71
N MET A 244 4.18 -5.52 -15.49
CA MET A 244 3.82 -6.43 -14.40
C MET A 244 2.47 -7.09 -14.67
N LEU A 245 1.50 -6.34 -15.23
CA LEU A 245 0.17 -6.89 -15.52
C LEU A 245 0.24 -8.01 -16.56
N THR A 246 0.97 -7.82 -17.64
CA THR A 246 1.17 -8.87 -18.64
C THR A 246 1.87 -10.10 -18.04
N GLY A 247 2.89 -9.88 -17.19
CA GLY A 247 3.57 -10.97 -16.50
C GLY A 247 2.67 -11.73 -15.52
N ALA A 248 1.80 -11.00 -14.79
CA ALA A 248 0.87 -11.60 -13.83
C ALA A 248 -0.25 -12.41 -14.49
N GLN A 249 -0.56 -12.13 -15.75
CA GLN A 249 -1.59 -12.83 -16.55
C GLN A 249 -1.02 -13.93 -17.43
N ALA A 250 0.30 -13.99 -17.60
CA ALA A 250 0.95 -15.01 -18.40
C ALA A 250 0.95 -16.37 -17.69
N GLU A 251 0.88 -17.43 -18.47
CA GLU A 251 1.15 -18.77 -17.96
C GLU A 251 2.63 -18.90 -17.54
N ALA A 252 2.89 -19.60 -16.45
CA ALA A 252 4.26 -19.89 -16.02
C ALA A 252 4.98 -20.71 -17.12
N PRO A 253 6.14 -20.24 -17.63
CA PRO A 253 6.84 -20.91 -18.72
C PRO A 253 7.39 -22.29 -18.31
N VAL A 254 7.55 -22.52 -17.04
CA VAL A 254 7.97 -23.79 -16.42
C VAL A 254 7.24 -23.99 -15.09
N THR A 255 7.11 -25.21 -14.65
CA THR A 255 6.62 -25.50 -13.29
C THR A 255 7.59 -24.86 -12.28
N PRO A 256 7.13 -23.96 -11.40
CA PRO A 256 8.02 -23.31 -10.45
C PRO A 256 8.54 -24.28 -9.40
N GLU A 257 9.80 -24.14 -9.05
CA GLU A 257 10.42 -24.78 -7.89
C GLU A 257 10.63 -23.74 -6.80
N PHE A 258 10.39 -24.12 -5.54
CA PHE A 258 10.47 -23.25 -4.38
C PHE A 258 11.56 -23.71 -3.43
N ALA A 259 12.29 -22.77 -2.83
CA ALA A 259 13.18 -23.02 -1.71
C ALA A 259 12.56 -22.48 -0.43
N TRP A 260 12.41 -23.33 0.57
CA TRP A 260 12.04 -22.92 1.92
C TRP A 260 13.28 -22.88 2.82
N PHE A 261 13.50 -21.76 3.49
CA PHE A 261 14.61 -21.59 4.42
C PHE A 261 14.08 -21.56 5.86
N ASP A 262 14.56 -22.46 6.70
CA ASP A 262 14.36 -22.41 8.14
C ASP A 262 15.29 -21.37 8.73
N LEU A 263 14.81 -20.13 8.82
CA LEU A 263 15.60 -18.99 9.29
C LEU A 263 15.91 -19.09 10.79
N PRO A 264 17.06 -18.55 11.26
CA PRO A 264 17.52 -18.69 12.65
C PRO A 264 16.57 -18.10 13.71
N PHE A 265 15.55 -17.36 13.28
CA PHE A 265 14.54 -16.72 14.14
C PHE A 265 13.12 -17.30 13.95
N ASN A 266 12.97 -18.44 13.29
CA ASN A 266 11.67 -19.11 13.09
C ASN A 266 11.08 -19.63 14.40
N ASP A 267 11.86 -19.77 15.48
CA ASP A 267 11.41 -20.06 16.84
C ASP A 267 10.48 -18.97 17.42
N ARG A 268 10.52 -17.74 16.85
CA ARG A 268 9.66 -16.62 17.23
C ARG A 268 8.28 -16.64 16.56
N LEU A 269 8.04 -17.55 15.62
CA LEU A 269 6.73 -17.72 14.99
C LEU A 269 5.72 -18.24 16.01
N SER A 270 4.51 -17.66 16.04
CA SER A 270 3.39 -18.27 16.75
C SER A 270 3.02 -19.61 16.13
N THR A 271 2.32 -20.46 16.91
CA THR A 271 1.82 -21.75 16.42
C THR A 271 0.97 -21.57 15.17
N ASP A 272 0.00 -20.65 15.20
CA ASP A 272 -0.90 -20.40 14.06
C ASP A 272 -0.15 -19.94 12.80
N ALA A 273 0.89 -19.11 12.94
CA ALA A 273 1.71 -18.68 11.80
C ALA A 273 2.52 -19.85 11.22
N ARG A 274 3.06 -20.71 12.09
CA ARG A 274 3.77 -21.93 11.69
C ARG A 274 2.85 -22.88 10.96
N ASP A 275 1.69 -23.16 11.52
CA ASP A 275 0.69 -24.09 10.95
C ASP A 275 0.21 -23.57 9.58
N GLY A 276 -0.02 -22.26 9.44
CA GLY A 276 -0.38 -21.65 8.16
C GLY A 276 0.72 -21.79 7.09
N ILE A 277 1.99 -21.65 7.47
CA ILE A 277 3.14 -21.87 6.58
C ILE A 277 3.23 -23.33 6.18
N GLU A 278 3.16 -24.27 7.14
CA GLU A 278 3.24 -25.71 6.85
C GLU A 278 2.10 -26.16 5.93
N ALA A 279 0.89 -25.65 6.10
CA ALA A 279 -0.22 -25.95 5.19
C ALA A 279 0.07 -25.51 3.74
N VAL A 280 0.72 -24.36 3.53
CA VAL A 280 1.14 -23.92 2.18
C VAL A 280 2.24 -24.84 1.63
N LEU A 281 3.22 -25.20 2.45
CA LEU A 281 4.31 -26.12 2.04
C LEU A 281 3.78 -27.51 1.67
N GLU A 282 2.78 -28.02 2.39
CA GLU A 282 2.10 -29.26 2.07
C GLU A 282 1.37 -29.21 0.71
N ILE A 283 0.68 -28.10 0.42
CA ILE A 283 0.00 -27.91 -0.88
C ILE A 283 1.01 -27.88 -2.03
N LEU A 284 2.14 -27.22 -1.85
CA LEU A 284 3.21 -27.14 -2.85
C LEU A 284 3.94 -28.50 -3.03
N GLY A 285 3.98 -29.33 -1.99
CA GLY A 285 4.48 -30.70 -2.01
C GLY A 285 5.89 -30.83 -2.60
N PRO A 286 6.08 -31.65 -3.66
CA PRO A 286 7.42 -31.93 -4.22
C PRO A 286 8.06 -30.72 -4.91
N GLN A 287 7.33 -29.64 -5.13
CA GLN A 287 7.88 -28.39 -5.68
C GLN A 287 8.71 -27.60 -4.66
N VAL A 288 8.71 -28.01 -3.37
CA VAL A 288 9.44 -27.32 -2.30
C VAL A 288 10.67 -28.10 -1.88
N THR A 289 11.83 -27.46 -1.95
CA THR A 289 13.07 -27.97 -1.34
C THR A 289 13.34 -27.20 -0.03
N ARG A 290 13.41 -27.91 1.10
CA ARG A 290 13.85 -27.32 2.38
C ARG A 290 15.36 -27.16 2.36
N MET A 291 15.82 -25.94 2.64
CA MET A 291 17.23 -25.58 2.61
C MET A 291 17.67 -24.96 3.95
N GLN A 292 18.91 -25.22 4.35
CA GLN A 292 19.50 -24.54 5.49
C GLN A 292 19.95 -23.12 5.04
N PRO A 293 19.65 -22.08 5.83
CA PRO A 293 20.13 -20.74 5.54
C PRO A 293 21.65 -20.64 5.74
N ALA A 294 22.29 -19.71 5.05
CA ALA A 294 23.66 -19.35 5.34
C ALA A 294 23.79 -18.72 6.73
N ASP A 295 24.89 -18.98 7.45
CA ASP A 295 25.16 -18.43 8.78
C ASP A 295 25.10 -16.88 8.82
N THR A 296 25.42 -16.25 7.70
CA THR A 296 25.33 -14.79 7.53
C THR A 296 23.91 -14.22 7.71
N LEU A 297 22.86 -15.04 7.64
CA LEU A 297 21.48 -14.61 7.87
C LEU A 297 21.13 -14.50 9.36
N ALA A 298 21.95 -15.04 10.27
CA ALA A 298 21.70 -15.00 11.71
C ALA A 298 21.57 -13.54 12.24
N ASP A 299 22.39 -12.64 11.73
CA ASP A 299 22.44 -11.22 12.15
C ASP A 299 21.51 -10.31 11.34
N LEU A 300 20.80 -10.83 10.34
CA LEU A 300 20.05 -10.02 9.38
C LEU A 300 19.05 -9.05 10.04
N VAL A 301 18.31 -9.52 11.05
CA VAL A 301 17.34 -8.70 11.78
C VAL A 301 18.03 -7.54 12.50
N THR A 302 19.15 -7.82 13.17
CA THR A 302 19.93 -6.83 13.92
C THR A 302 20.57 -5.81 12.99
N VAL A 303 21.14 -6.25 11.88
CA VAL A 303 21.75 -5.35 10.87
C VAL A 303 20.69 -4.44 10.26
N GLN A 304 19.54 -5.00 9.86
CA GLN A 304 18.44 -4.22 9.30
C GLN A 304 17.93 -3.17 10.30
N ALA A 305 17.73 -3.56 11.58
CA ALA A 305 17.27 -2.65 12.62
C ALA A 305 18.26 -1.48 12.81
N ARG A 306 19.55 -1.74 12.92
CA ARG A 306 20.60 -0.71 13.08
C ARG A 306 20.64 0.28 11.91
N ILE A 307 20.52 -0.21 10.67
CA ILE A 307 20.47 0.66 9.48
C ILE A 307 19.23 1.57 9.58
N HIS A 308 18.08 1.00 9.87
CA HIS A 308 16.83 1.75 9.92
C HIS A 308 16.81 2.79 11.05
N GLU A 309 17.21 2.39 12.26
CA GLU A 309 17.28 3.27 13.43
C GLU A 309 18.27 4.43 13.23
N TYR A 310 19.44 4.15 12.66
CA TYR A 310 20.42 5.18 12.33
C TYR A 310 19.90 6.17 11.28
N GLU A 311 19.32 5.65 10.19
CA GLU A 311 18.86 6.49 9.10
C GLU A 311 17.61 7.31 9.48
N ILE A 312 16.66 6.77 10.26
CA ILE A 312 15.51 7.54 10.72
C ILE A 312 15.95 8.65 11.69
N ALA A 313 16.89 8.37 12.59
CA ALA A 313 17.44 9.37 13.49
C ALA A 313 18.09 10.53 12.72
N GLN A 314 18.79 10.25 11.64
CA GLN A 314 19.37 11.29 10.78
C GLN A 314 18.29 12.06 9.99
N HIS A 315 17.34 11.36 9.34
CA HIS A 315 16.35 12.00 8.49
C HIS A 315 15.29 12.78 9.27
N GLN A 316 15.03 12.38 10.50
CA GLN A 316 14.02 13.02 11.36
C GLN A 316 14.67 13.82 12.50
N ALA A 317 15.99 14.09 12.45
CA ALA A 317 16.73 14.78 13.50
C ALA A 317 16.05 16.10 13.91
N GLU A 318 15.72 16.95 12.94
CA GLU A 318 15.06 18.24 13.21
C GLU A 318 13.67 18.06 13.84
N VAL A 319 12.91 17.07 13.38
CA VAL A 319 11.58 16.75 13.96
C VAL A 319 11.73 16.27 15.39
N PHE A 320 12.71 15.43 15.68
CA PHE A 320 12.97 14.89 17.00
C PHE A 320 13.47 16.00 17.95
N ASP A 321 14.44 16.80 17.52
CA ASP A 321 15.01 17.89 18.31
C ASP A 321 13.95 18.95 18.72
N GLN A 322 13.03 19.28 17.82
CA GLN A 322 11.99 20.29 18.05
C GLN A 322 10.78 19.76 18.79
N ASN A 323 10.53 18.45 18.80
CA ASN A 323 9.26 17.86 19.27
C ASN A 323 9.46 16.65 20.18
N TRP A 324 10.59 16.54 20.88
CA TRP A 324 10.93 15.38 21.71
C TRP A 324 9.82 14.93 22.67
N ASP A 325 9.13 15.89 23.28
CA ASP A 325 8.05 15.62 24.24
C ASP A 325 6.76 15.06 23.60
N GLN A 326 6.61 15.21 22.26
CA GLN A 326 5.44 14.77 21.51
C GLN A 326 5.66 13.41 20.81
N ILE A 327 6.88 12.91 20.82
CA ILE A 327 7.24 11.63 20.22
C ILE A 327 6.89 10.51 21.20
N SER A 328 6.38 9.40 20.68
CA SER A 328 6.10 8.21 21.51
C SER A 328 7.39 7.64 22.12
N ASP A 329 7.29 7.02 23.31
CA ASP A 329 8.45 6.46 24.00
C ASP A 329 9.16 5.34 23.21
N ILE A 330 8.46 4.68 22.30
CA ILE A 330 9.05 3.65 21.44
C ILE A 330 9.90 4.24 20.31
N LEU A 331 9.72 5.52 20.00
CA LEU A 331 10.52 6.25 18.99
C LEU A 331 11.71 6.99 19.64
N LYS A 332 11.69 7.23 20.94
CA LYS A 332 12.79 7.79 21.75
C LYS A 332 13.90 6.75 21.95
#